data_271ca17e16de8eae3bb573ff89dd1ffc
#
_entry.id   271ca17e16de8eae3bb573ff89dd1ffc
#
_cell.length_a   1.000
_cell.length_b   1.000
_cell.length_c   1.000
_cell.angle_alpha   90.00
_cell.angle_beta   90.00
_cell.angle_gamma   90.00
#
_symmetry.space_group_name_H-M   'P 1'
#
loop_
_entity.id
_entity.type
_entity.pdbx_description
1 polymer ?
#
loop_
_entity_poly.entity_id
_entity_poly.type
_entity_poly.pdbx_seq_one_letter_code
_entity_poly.pdbx_strand_id
1 'polypeptide(L)'
;MKFAIIAAGDGSRLAQEGITEPKPLVRVRGEQLIDRLIRIFMENNATEISVICNEQMAGVKSHLKTIQDKGLNGKYVPLQFVVMSTASSMHSFYELRHLLYDEPFILTTVDTIFDEREFHDYVLSFQGKIAHGIDALMGVTDYIDDEKPLYVGVDNTMRITGYYDTRQMDSRYISAGIYGLTPPSLAILEACIERGESRMRNFQRALVASGFRMEAYPLTKVFDIDHAEDVRKANEEVEISSSHSREKTLLIQRAACYSPNSEEKDLAVLKAVGDFCRDVEMMSEEAIIEGLDTSKQSAHALSLVLSDAYSQVVSMARSPRVLDWIERMEARGVCVLNPSAAVRACRRSHVVKVMKANNLPYPPDEGNEGYWIKRADEAAQHKDDVCFCRDKVELERKKAEFALRGITDVVIEAHVQGDIVKFYGVEGVGFFRYYYSGADAETKFGHEVKNGKPQYYPFSSVNLQSDAETLSRLLQTPIYGGDAIVKANGSYVIIDFNDFPSFSRCRDEAAEAIVELIRMTARHPQTSADNGKSEDEANGEI
;
A
#
# COMPACT_ATOMS: atom_id res chain seq x y z
N MET A 1 1.14 -20.37 8.38
CA MET A 1 0.12 -20.83 7.42
C MET A 1 0.73 -21.84 6.47
N LYS A 2 0.01 -22.89 6.13
CA LYS A 2 0.46 -23.93 5.20
C LYS A 2 0.29 -23.53 3.74
N PHE A 3 1.10 -24.13 2.87
CA PHE A 3 0.99 -23.98 1.42
C PHE A 3 0.99 -25.35 0.76
N ALA A 4 0.21 -25.51 -0.31
CA ALA A 4 0.07 -26.77 -1.01
C ALA A 4 0.26 -26.61 -2.53
N ILE A 5 0.96 -27.55 -3.15
CA ILE A 5 1.26 -27.57 -4.59
C ILE A 5 0.73 -28.85 -5.21
N ILE A 6 -0.12 -28.71 -6.22
CA ILE A 6 -0.51 -29.82 -7.09
C ILE A 6 0.50 -29.88 -8.24
N ALA A 7 1.33 -30.91 -8.24
CA ALA A 7 2.37 -31.18 -9.24
C ALA A 7 2.26 -32.58 -9.88
N ALA A 8 1.06 -33.18 -9.85
CA ALA A 8 0.83 -34.56 -10.32
C ALA A 8 0.32 -34.64 -11.77
N GLY A 9 0.18 -33.53 -12.49
CA GLY A 9 -0.18 -33.49 -13.91
C GLY A 9 0.90 -34.16 -14.78
N ASP A 10 0.50 -34.88 -15.83
CA ASP A 10 1.40 -35.66 -16.69
C ASP A 10 2.25 -34.82 -17.67
N GLY A 11 1.90 -33.56 -17.91
CA GLY A 11 2.64 -32.64 -18.80
C GLY A 11 2.66 -33.11 -20.27
N SER A 12 1.67 -33.87 -20.69
CA SER A 12 1.64 -34.53 -22.00
C SER A 12 1.69 -33.56 -23.19
N ARG A 13 1.10 -32.36 -23.06
CA ARG A 13 1.12 -31.31 -24.11
C ARG A 13 2.55 -30.80 -24.33
N LEU A 14 3.24 -30.41 -23.26
CA LEU A 14 4.63 -29.94 -23.32
C LEU A 14 5.55 -31.00 -23.94
N ALA A 15 5.36 -32.29 -23.57
CA ALA A 15 6.12 -33.40 -24.12
C ALA A 15 5.89 -33.57 -25.64
N GLN A 16 4.66 -33.41 -26.14
CA GLN A 16 4.32 -33.42 -27.58
C GLN A 16 4.97 -32.26 -28.34
N GLU A 17 5.22 -31.13 -27.68
CA GLU A 17 5.86 -29.96 -28.28
C GLU A 17 7.39 -29.93 -28.09
N GLY A 18 7.98 -31.05 -27.65
CA GLY A 18 9.43 -31.26 -27.58
C GLY A 18 10.08 -30.90 -26.23
N ILE A 19 9.32 -30.52 -25.22
CA ILE A 19 9.82 -30.34 -23.86
C ILE A 19 9.72 -31.66 -23.12
N THR A 20 10.84 -32.39 -23.03
CA THR A 20 10.88 -33.73 -22.46
C THR A 20 11.02 -33.78 -20.94
N GLU A 21 11.33 -32.66 -20.33
CA GLU A 21 11.41 -32.55 -18.87
C GLU A 21 10.02 -32.63 -18.24
N PRO A 22 9.86 -33.32 -17.08
CA PRO A 22 8.62 -33.29 -16.31
C PRO A 22 8.20 -31.84 -15.98
N LYS A 23 6.93 -31.53 -16.15
CA LYS A 23 6.40 -30.15 -15.98
C LYS A 23 6.91 -29.44 -14.71
N PRO A 24 6.97 -30.06 -13.50
CA PRO A 24 7.50 -29.38 -12.31
C PRO A 24 8.98 -28.99 -12.39
N LEU A 25 9.77 -29.64 -13.26
CA LEU A 25 11.20 -29.38 -13.46
C LEU A 25 11.49 -28.47 -14.66
N VAL A 26 10.46 -28.10 -15.43
CA VAL A 26 10.59 -27.13 -16.53
C VAL A 26 11.11 -25.81 -15.95
N ARG A 27 12.04 -25.18 -16.68
CA ARG A 27 12.65 -23.93 -16.22
C ARG A 27 11.99 -22.72 -16.85
N VAL A 28 11.61 -21.81 -15.98
CA VAL A 28 11.23 -20.44 -16.33
C VAL A 28 12.22 -19.51 -15.66
N ARG A 29 12.87 -18.66 -16.44
CA ARG A 29 13.90 -17.72 -15.96
C ARG A 29 15.10 -18.41 -15.27
N GLY A 30 15.42 -19.60 -15.72
CA GLY A 30 16.50 -20.39 -15.15
C GLY A 30 16.15 -21.12 -13.85
N GLU A 31 15.00 -20.88 -13.22
CA GLU A 31 14.50 -21.55 -12.02
C GLU A 31 13.46 -22.60 -12.40
N GLN A 32 13.47 -23.77 -11.75
CA GLN A 32 12.46 -24.80 -11.96
C GLN A 32 11.11 -24.35 -11.38
N LEU A 33 9.99 -24.69 -12.03
CA LEU A 33 8.65 -24.28 -11.59
C LEU A 33 8.35 -24.65 -10.13
N ILE A 34 8.77 -25.85 -9.72
CA ILE A 34 8.59 -26.31 -8.34
C ILE A 34 9.47 -25.55 -7.35
N ASP A 35 10.72 -25.25 -7.71
CA ASP A 35 11.65 -24.50 -6.87
C ASP A 35 11.18 -23.06 -6.69
N ARG A 36 10.66 -22.47 -7.78
CA ARG A 36 10.06 -21.13 -7.76
C ARG A 36 8.93 -21.04 -6.74
N LEU A 37 7.95 -21.96 -6.77
CA LEU A 37 6.84 -21.94 -5.81
C LEU A 37 7.32 -22.17 -4.39
N ILE A 38 8.21 -23.13 -4.16
CA ILE A 38 8.77 -23.40 -2.83
C ILE A 38 9.48 -22.15 -2.29
N ARG A 39 10.29 -21.47 -3.10
CA ARG A 39 10.96 -20.22 -2.72
C ARG A 39 9.95 -19.15 -2.36
N ILE A 40 8.95 -18.89 -3.21
CA ILE A 40 7.89 -17.91 -2.98
C ILE A 40 7.15 -18.21 -1.65
N PHE A 41 6.83 -19.46 -1.38
CA PHE A 41 6.13 -19.84 -0.16
C PHE A 41 7.00 -19.66 1.09
N MET A 42 8.30 -19.95 1.00
CA MET A 42 9.25 -19.67 2.08
C MET A 42 9.38 -18.15 2.35
N GLU A 43 9.39 -17.32 1.31
CA GLU A 43 9.40 -15.87 1.42
C GLU A 43 8.08 -15.31 2.04
N ASN A 44 7.00 -16.09 1.96
CA ASN A 44 5.71 -15.81 2.60
C ASN A 44 5.52 -16.51 3.96
N ASN A 45 6.61 -16.88 4.63
CA ASN A 45 6.62 -17.47 5.96
C ASN A 45 5.80 -18.78 6.07
N ALA A 46 5.98 -19.70 5.11
CA ALA A 46 5.33 -21.00 5.13
C ALA A 46 5.70 -21.77 6.41
N THR A 47 4.69 -22.22 7.17
CA THR A 47 4.87 -23.13 8.31
C THR A 47 5.14 -24.56 7.83
N GLU A 48 4.51 -24.95 6.73
CA GLU A 48 4.71 -26.22 6.04
C GLU A 48 4.36 -26.08 4.56
N ILE A 49 5.09 -26.78 3.69
CA ILE A 49 4.81 -26.86 2.26
C ILE A 49 4.50 -28.31 1.92
N SER A 50 3.29 -28.58 1.40
CA SER A 50 2.81 -29.89 1.03
C SER A 50 2.76 -30.02 -0.49
N VAL A 51 3.41 -31.01 -1.07
CA VAL A 51 3.45 -31.22 -2.53
C VAL A 51 2.91 -32.60 -2.88
N ILE A 52 2.09 -32.71 -3.93
CA ILE A 52 1.79 -34.01 -4.54
C ILE A 52 2.41 -34.07 -5.92
N CYS A 53 3.15 -35.15 -6.19
CA CYS A 53 3.75 -35.41 -7.50
C CYS A 53 3.38 -36.80 -8.03
N ASN A 54 3.45 -36.97 -9.36
CA ASN A 54 3.11 -38.21 -10.03
C ASN A 54 4.17 -39.29 -9.81
N GLU A 55 3.75 -40.55 -9.57
CA GLU A 55 4.64 -41.74 -9.41
C GLU A 55 5.57 -41.96 -10.61
N GLN A 56 5.09 -41.66 -11.82
CA GLN A 56 5.86 -41.84 -13.04
C GLN A 56 7.00 -40.83 -13.22
N MET A 57 7.04 -39.78 -12.40
CA MET A 57 8.04 -38.71 -12.47
C MET A 57 9.16 -38.93 -11.45
N ALA A 58 9.98 -39.96 -11.63
CA ALA A 58 11.08 -40.32 -10.71
C ALA A 58 12.06 -39.15 -10.47
N GLY A 59 12.31 -38.33 -11.49
CA GLY A 59 13.15 -37.13 -11.37
C GLY A 59 12.58 -36.10 -10.40
N VAL A 60 11.26 -35.85 -10.44
CA VAL A 60 10.57 -34.92 -9.52
C VAL A 60 10.63 -35.44 -8.08
N LYS A 61 10.35 -36.70 -7.86
CA LYS A 61 10.47 -37.36 -6.55
C LYS A 61 11.88 -37.22 -5.97
N SER A 62 12.92 -37.51 -6.77
CA SER A 62 14.31 -37.39 -6.33
C SER A 62 14.68 -35.94 -6.00
N HIS A 63 14.19 -34.98 -6.77
CA HIS A 63 14.42 -33.58 -6.56
C HIS A 63 13.75 -33.10 -5.25
N LEU A 64 12.45 -33.38 -5.03
CA LEU A 64 11.75 -33.07 -3.79
C LEU A 64 12.41 -33.70 -2.55
N LYS A 65 12.89 -34.95 -2.69
CA LYS A 65 13.66 -35.62 -1.63
C LYS A 65 14.97 -34.87 -1.30
N THR A 66 15.65 -34.38 -2.33
CA THR A 66 16.86 -33.58 -2.14
C THR A 66 16.55 -32.26 -1.41
N ILE A 67 15.46 -31.58 -1.77
CA ILE A 67 15.02 -30.36 -1.07
C ILE A 67 14.66 -30.67 0.39
N GLN A 68 13.95 -31.76 0.65
CA GLN A 68 13.57 -32.17 2.00
C GLN A 68 14.81 -32.46 2.88
N ASP A 69 15.82 -33.10 2.32
CA ASP A 69 17.02 -33.52 3.07
C ASP A 69 18.07 -32.41 3.18
N LYS A 70 18.22 -31.55 2.18
CA LYS A 70 19.31 -30.56 2.08
C LYS A 70 18.83 -29.10 2.03
N GLY A 71 17.54 -28.89 1.94
CA GLY A 71 16.96 -27.56 1.71
C GLY A 71 17.07 -27.08 0.26
N LEU A 72 16.50 -25.92 0.00
CA LEU A 72 16.57 -25.21 -1.28
C LEU A 72 17.56 -24.06 -1.16
N ASN A 73 18.57 -24.01 -2.04
CA ASN A 73 19.64 -22.99 -2.03
C ASN A 73 20.32 -22.85 -0.65
N GLY A 74 20.52 -23.97 0.06
CA GLY A 74 21.15 -24.00 1.39
C GLY A 74 20.27 -23.56 2.56
N LYS A 75 18.98 -23.23 2.31
CA LYS A 75 18.00 -22.90 3.34
C LYS A 75 17.08 -24.08 3.62
N TYR A 76 16.84 -24.36 4.89
CA TYR A 76 15.88 -25.40 5.31
C TYR A 76 14.47 -25.09 4.74
N VAL A 77 13.78 -26.13 4.27
CA VAL A 77 12.39 -26.07 3.78
C VAL A 77 11.53 -27.05 4.57
N PRO A 78 10.45 -26.63 5.23
CA PRO A 78 9.51 -27.52 5.93
C PRO A 78 8.62 -28.27 4.91
N LEU A 79 9.22 -29.16 4.12
CA LEU A 79 8.61 -29.82 2.98
C LEU A 79 8.09 -31.21 3.36
N GLN A 80 6.81 -31.45 3.05
CA GLN A 80 6.22 -32.79 2.98
C GLN A 80 5.75 -33.06 1.55
N PHE A 81 5.80 -34.31 1.08
CA PHE A 81 5.27 -34.62 -0.24
C PHE A 81 4.68 -36.03 -0.34
N VAL A 82 3.65 -36.13 -1.17
CA VAL A 82 2.95 -37.37 -1.54
C VAL A 82 3.33 -37.73 -2.96
N VAL A 83 3.60 -39.03 -3.21
CA VAL A 83 3.90 -39.54 -4.54
C VAL A 83 2.76 -40.45 -4.95
N MET A 84 1.91 -39.99 -5.87
CA MET A 84 0.73 -40.72 -6.30
C MET A 84 0.24 -40.23 -7.67
N SER A 85 -0.12 -41.14 -8.55
CA SER A 85 -0.83 -40.83 -9.79
C SER A 85 -2.33 -40.71 -9.52
N THR A 86 -2.93 -39.60 -9.86
CA THR A 86 -4.35 -39.31 -9.58
C THR A 86 -5.12 -39.02 -10.86
N ALA A 87 -6.44 -39.18 -10.81
CA ALA A 87 -7.30 -39.00 -11.97
C ALA A 87 -7.50 -37.52 -12.38
N SER A 88 -7.26 -36.59 -11.47
CA SER A 88 -7.40 -35.13 -11.73
C SER A 88 -6.78 -34.28 -10.61
N SER A 89 -6.66 -32.98 -10.85
CA SER A 89 -6.19 -32.01 -9.83
C SER A 89 -7.04 -32.05 -8.55
N MET A 90 -8.35 -32.26 -8.63
CA MET A 90 -9.20 -32.40 -7.46
C MET A 90 -8.90 -33.66 -6.64
N HIS A 91 -8.58 -34.80 -7.30
CA HIS A 91 -8.11 -35.98 -6.60
C HIS A 91 -6.72 -35.79 -5.99
N SER A 92 -5.83 -35.05 -6.66
CA SER A 92 -4.54 -34.69 -6.09
C SER A 92 -4.71 -33.83 -4.83
N PHE A 93 -5.62 -32.86 -4.84
CA PHE A 93 -5.95 -32.07 -3.66
C PHE A 93 -6.54 -32.95 -2.54
N TYR A 94 -7.41 -33.90 -2.88
CA TYR A 94 -7.96 -34.84 -1.91
C TYR A 94 -6.89 -35.66 -1.21
N GLU A 95 -5.87 -36.10 -1.93
CA GLU A 95 -4.74 -36.85 -1.33
C GLU A 95 -3.86 -35.98 -0.42
N LEU A 96 -3.78 -34.65 -0.65
CA LEU A 96 -3.07 -33.73 0.23
C LEU A 96 -3.84 -33.36 1.49
N ARG A 97 -5.15 -33.60 1.54
CA ARG A 97 -6.03 -33.09 2.61
C ARG A 97 -5.56 -33.42 4.03
N HIS A 98 -5.00 -34.63 4.24
CA HIS A 98 -4.55 -35.08 5.57
C HIS A 98 -3.34 -34.27 6.12
N LEU A 99 -2.68 -33.48 5.29
CA LEU A 99 -1.62 -32.55 5.70
C LEU A 99 -2.16 -31.13 5.98
N LEU A 100 -3.45 -30.86 5.72
CA LEU A 100 -4.03 -29.51 5.68
C LEU A 100 -5.16 -29.24 6.70
N TYR A 101 -5.45 -30.20 7.60
CA TYR A 101 -6.60 -30.09 8.53
C TYR A 101 -6.44 -29.08 9.66
N ASP A 102 -5.24 -28.72 10.04
CA ASP A 102 -4.94 -28.07 11.30
C ASP A 102 -4.81 -26.54 11.22
N GLU A 103 -4.59 -25.98 10.04
CA GLU A 103 -4.51 -24.53 9.86
C GLU A 103 -4.97 -24.10 8.46
N PRO A 104 -5.31 -22.80 8.26
CA PRO A 104 -5.59 -22.26 6.93
C PRO A 104 -4.41 -22.44 5.99
N PHE A 105 -4.71 -22.65 4.71
CA PHE A 105 -3.71 -22.95 3.71
C PHE A 105 -4.00 -22.28 2.37
N ILE A 106 -2.95 -22.12 1.55
CA ILE A 106 -3.05 -21.69 0.17
C ILE A 106 -2.67 -22.86 -0.74
N LEU A 107 -3.54 -23.15 -1.70
CA LEU A 107 -3.36 -24.20 -2.71
C LEU A 107 -3.18 -23.57 -4.09
N THR A 108 -2.22 -24.07 -4.89
CA THR A 108 -2.07 -23.74 -6.30
C THR A 108 -1.53 -24.92 -7.09
N THR A 109 -1.54 -24.83 -8.42
CA THR A 109 -0.89 -25.79 -9.31
C THR A 109 0.55 -25.36 -9.61
N VAL A 110 1.42 -26.32 -9.93
CA VAL A 110 2.87 -26.08 -10.10
C VAL A 110 3.18 -25.17 -11.30
N ASP A 111 2.29 -25.10 -12.25
CA ASP A 111 2.40 -24.42 -13.53
C ASP A 111 1.85 -22.99 -13.54
N THR A 112 1.21 -22.56 -12.45
CA THR A 112 0.61 -21.24 -12.36
C THR A 112 1.68 -20.16 -12.23
N ILE A 113 1.72 -19.25 -13.19
CA ILE A 113 2.58 -18.07 -13.22
C ILE A 113 1.79 -16.85 -12.80
N PHE A 114 2.33 -16.09 -11.86
CA PHE A 114 1.75 -14.88 -11.30
C PHE A 114 2.86 -13.93 -10.85
N ASP A 115 2.53 -12.65 -10.64
CA ASP A 115 3.43 -11.68 -10.00
C ASP A 115 3.65 -12.04 -8.53
N GLU A 116 4.90 -12.14 -8.11
CA GLU A 116 5.27 -12.60 -6.76
C GLU A 116 4.88 -11.61 -5.67
N ARG A 117 4.79 -10.32 -5.99
CA ARG A 117 4.37 -9.26 -5.06
C ARG A 117 2.87 -9.29 -4.86
N GLU A 118 2.10 -9.39 -5.96
CA GLU A 118 0.65 -9.55 -5.86
C GLU A 118 0.28 -10.80 -5.08
N PHE A 119 1.08 -11.88 -5.22
CA PHE A 119 0.89 -13.08 -4.43
C PHE A 119 1.20 -12.85 -2.94
N HIS A 120 2.26 -12.10 -2.61
CA HIS A 120 2.54 -11.71 -1.22
C HIS A 120 1.38 -10.93 -0.62
N ASP A 121 0.87 -9.94 -1.32
CA ASP A 121 -0.27 -9.13 -0.89
C ASP A 121 -1.55 -9.97 -0.74
N TYR A 122 -1.76 -10.93 -1.65
CA TYR A 122 -2.84 -11.92 -1.54
C TYR A 122 -2.74 -12.74 -0.25
N VAL A 123 -1.53 -13.22 0.10
CA VAL A 123 -1.28 -13.97 1.34
C VAL A 123 -1.62 -13.13 2.58
N LEU A 124 -1.14 -11.88 2.63
CA LEU A 124 -1.45 -10.96 3.74
C LEU A 124 -2.95 -10.65 3.83
N SER A 125 -3.61 -10.42 2.69
CA SER A 125 -5.05 -10.20 2.64
C SER A 125 -5.83 -11.40 3.16
N PHE A 126 -5.43 -12.62 2.78
CA PHE A 126 -6.08 -13.84 3.27
C PHE A 126 -5.93 -13.98 4.79
N GLN A 127 -4.72 -13.78 5.33
CA GLN A 127 -4.47 -13.83 6.77
C GLN A 127 -5.33 -12.83 7.54
N GLY A 128 -5.42 -11.59 7.07
CA GLY A 128 -6.26 -10.56 7.68
C GLY A 128 -7.76 -10.91 7.63
N LYS A 129 -8.24 -11.40 6.50
CA LYS A 129 -9.65 -11.70 6.28
C LYS A 129 -10.17 -12.93 7.07
N ILE A 130 -9.31 -13.92 7.30
CA ILE A 130 -9.64 -15.07 8.17
C ILE A 130 -10.07 -14.59 9.57
N ALA A 131 -9.36 -13.62 10.16
CA ALA A 131 -9.69 -13.05 11.45
C ALA A 131 -11.09 -12.40 11.47
N HIS A 132 -11.60 -11.97 10.31
CA HIS A 132 -12.93 -11.42 10.12
C HIS A 132 -13.96 -12.47 9.66
N GLY A 133 -13.57 -13.74 9.69
CA GLY A 133 -14.46 -14.88 9.47
C GLY A 133 -14.75 -15.19 8.02
N ILE A 134 -13.86 -14.91 7.09
CA ILE A 134 -13.95 -15.42 5.72
C ILE A 134 -13.57 -16.90 5.70
N ASP A 135 -14.23 -17.69 4.86
CA ASP A 135 -13.96 -19.12 4.72
C ASP A 135 -12.99 -19.42 3.58
N ALA A 136 -13.00 -18.58 2.53
CA ALA A 136 -12.09 -18.71 1.41
C ALA A 136 -11.80 -17.35 0.73
N LEU A 137 -10.56 -17.17 0.26
CA LEU A 137 -10.14 -16.08 -0.63
C LEU A 137 -9.65 -16.69 -1.94
N MET A 138 -10.31 -16.35 -3.05
CA MET A 138 -10.03 -16.97 -4.35
C MET A 138 -9.31 -15.98 -5.25
N GLY A 139 -8.12 -16.35 -5.72
CA GLY A 139 -7.41 -15.59 -6.75
C GLY A 139 -8.21 -15.55 -8.05
N VAL A 140 -8.41 -14.36 -8.60
CA VAL A 140 -9.10 -14.15 -9.87
C VAL A 140 -8.29 -13.19 -10.76
N THR A 141 -8.46 -13.28 -12.08
CA THR A 141 -7.81 -12.36 -13.02
C THR A 141 -8.77 -11.98 -14.14
N ASP A 142 -8.58 -10.80 -14.73
CA ASP A 142 -9.28 -10.41 -15.96
C ASP A 142 -8.44 -10.70 -17.24
N TYR A 143 -7.22 -11.23 -17.06
CA TYR A 143 -6.39 -11.73 -18.15
C TYR A 143 -6.87 -13.11 -18.57
N ILE A 144 -7.42 -13.24 -19.80
CA ILE A 144 -8.02 -14.46 -20.32
C ILE A 144 -7.10 -15.03 -21.40
N ASP A 145 -6.32 -16.05 -21.06
CA ASP A 145 -5.46 -16.83 -21.97
C ASP A 145 -5.81 -18.34 -21.95
N ASP A 146 -6.83 -18.75 -21.21
CA ASP A 146 -7.29 -20.14 -21.10
C ASP A 146 -8.31 -20.47 -22.18
N GLU A 147 -8.18 -21.66 -22.81
CA GLU A 147 -9.14 -22.17 -23.80
C GLU A 147 -10.55 -22.42 -23.21
N LYS A 148 -10.63 -22.72 -21.92
CA LYS A 148 -11.89 -23.05 -21.20
C LYS A 148 -11.95 -22.35 -19.84
N PRO A 149 -11.97 -21.02 -19.82
CA PRO A 149 -11.93 -20.27 -18.58
C PRO A 149 -13.14 -20.56 -17.68
N LEU A 150 -12.92 -20.54 -16.37
CA LEU A 150 -14.00 -20.60 -15.39
C LEU A 150 -14.33 -19.17 -14.94
N TYR A 151 -15.45 -18.63 -15.42
CA TYR A 151 -15.88 -17.29 -15.09
C TYR A 151 -16.38 -17.19 -13.65
N VAL A 152 -16.03 -16.08 -12.98
CA VAL A 152 -16.37 -15.82 -11.59
C VAL A 152 -17.33 -14.64 -11.50
N GLY A 153 -18.52 -14.87 -10.95
CA GLY A 153 -19.45 -13.82 -10.59
C GLY A 153 -19.11 -13.24 -9.23
N VAL A 154 -19.07 -11.91 -9.14
CA VAL A 154 -18.81 -11.18 -7.91
C VAL A 154 -19.82 -10.06 -7.71
N ASP A 155 -20.12 -9.72 -6.47
CA ASP A 155 -20.89 -8.52 -6.15
C ASP A 155 -19.97 -7.29 -5.98
N ASN A 156 -20.56 -6.14 -5.67
CA ASN A 156 -19.84 -4.87 -5.48
C ASN A 156 -18.83 -4.87 -4.32
N THR A 157 -18.88 -5.88 -3.46
CA THR A 157 -17.96 -6.08 -2.32
C THR A 157 -16.90 -7.15 -2.61
N MET A 158 -16.79 -7.60 -3.85
CA MET A 158 -15.94 -8.71 -4.28
C MET A 158 -16.33 -10.08 -3.68
N ARG A 159 -17.52 -10.23 -3.09
CA ARG A 159 -18.03 -11.53 -2.65
C ARG A 159 -18.39 -12.37 -3.86
N ILE A 160 -17.96 -13.63 -3.86
CA ILE A 160 -18.23 -14.56 -4.96
C ILE A 160 -19.69 -15.01 -4.91
N THR A 161 -20.40 -14.82 -6.00
CA THR A 161 -21.81 -15.19 -6.18
C THR A 161 -22.00 -16.49 -6.98
N GLY A 162 -21.01 -16.89 -7.77
CA GLY A 162 -21.07 -18.13 -8.56
C GLY A 162 -19.88 -18.34 -9.49
N TYR A 163 -19.84 -19.54 -10.07
CA TYR A 163 -18.84 -19.96 -11.07
C TYR A 163 -19.53 -20.53 -12.32
N TYR A 164 -19.14 -20.04 -13.50
CA TYR A 164 -19.83 -20.28 -14.76
C TYR A 164 -18.87 -20.79 -15.85
N ASP A 165 -19.34 -21.72 -16.70
CA ASP A 165 -18.56 -22.21 -17.85
C ASP A 165 -18.64 -21.26 -19.05
N THR A 166 -19.57 -20.28 -19.03
CA THR A 166 -19.74 -19.27 -20.07
C THR A 166 -19.78 -17.90 -19.42
N ARG A 167 -19.29 -16.89 -20.14
CA ARG A 167 -19.27 -15.51 -19.66
C ARG A 167 -20.69 -15.01 -19.40
N GLN A 168 -20.96 -14.54 -18.19
CA GLN A 168 -22.19 -13.85 -17.81
C GLN A 168 -22.03 -12.34 -18.01
N MET A 169 -23.13 -11.57 -18.04
CA MET A 169 -23.07 -10.11 -18.25
C MET A 169 -22.19 -9.40 -17.20
N ASP A 170 -22.13 -9.91 -15.97
CA ASP A 170 -21.38 -9.34 -14.85
C ASP A 170 -20.07 -10.06 -14.55
N SER A 171 -19.65 -11.04 -15.39
CA SER A 171 -18.43 -11.80 -15.16
C SER A 171 -17.23 -11.10 -15.80
N ARG A 172 -16.55 -10.25 -15.02
CA ARG A 172 -15.30 -9.61 -15.44
C ARG A 172 -14.10 -10.57 -15.28
N TYR A 173 -14.13 -11.43 -14.28
CA TYR A 173 -13.02 -12.25 -13.85
C TYR A 173 -13.16 -13.70 -14.23
N ILE A 174 -11.99 -14.38 -14.30
CA ILE A 174 -11.87 -15.86 -14.34
C ILE A 174 -11.08 -16.35 -13.12
N SER A 175 -11.24 -17.63 -12.76
CA SER A 175 -10.48 -18.25 -11.67
C SER A 175 -9.00 -18.35 -12.04
N ALA A 176 -8.13 -17.90 -11.16
CA ALA A 176 -6.68 -17.83 -11.36
C ALA A 176 -5.92 -19.06 -10.84
N GLY A 177 -6.60 -20.14 -10.41
CA GLY A 177 -5.93 -21.33 -9.91
C GLY A 177 -5.23 -21.18 -8.55
N ILE A 178 -5.49 -20.10 -7.82
CA ILE A 178 -4.92 -19.80 -6.49
C ILE A 178 -6.06 -19.76 -5.48
N TYR A 179 -5.97 -20.60 -4.45
CA TYR A 179 -7.05 -20.84 -3.50
C TYR A 179 -6.57 -20.68 -2.06
N GLY A 180 -6.96 -19.61 -1.38
CA GLY A 180 -6.85 -19.46 0.07
C GLY A 180 -8.06 -20.12 0.75
N LEU A 181 -7.84 -21.14 1.54
CA LEU A 181 -8.88 -22.02 2.08
C LEU A 181 -8.71 -22.23 3.59
N THR A 182 -9.83 -22.32 4.28
CA THR A 182 -9.84 -22.78 5.67
C THR A 182 -10.13 -24.29 5.75
N PRO A 183 -9.68 -24.99 6.81
CA PRO A 183 -9.86 -26.44 6.96
C PRO A 183 -11.29 -26.97 6.75
N PRO A 184 -12.38 -26.28 7.10
CA PRO A 184 -13.74 -26.73 6.81
C PRO A 184 -14.02 -27.00 5.32
N SER A 185 -13.28 -26.38 4.40
CA SER A 185 -13.40 -26.63 2.96
C SER A 185 -13.08 -28.07 2.57
N LEU A 186 -12.25 -28.77 3.36
CA LEU A 186 -11.86 -30.16 3.10
C LEU A 186 -13.05 -31.12 3.19
N ALA A 187 -14.02 -30.85 4.08
CA ALA A 187 -15.25 -31.66 4.14
C ALA A 187 -16.09 -31.52 2.86
N ILE A 188 -16.10 -30.34 2.25
CA ILE A 188 -16.77 -30.13 0.95
C ILE A 188 -16.04 -30.86 -0.17
N LEU A 189 -14.70 -30.87 -0.13
CA LEU A 189 -13.88 -31.64 -1.07
C LEU A 189 -14.19 -33.14 -0.98
N GLU A 190 -14.22 -33.71 0.24
CA GLU A 190 -14.58 -35.12 0.48
C GLU A 190 -15.95 -35.46 -0.09
N ALA A 191 -16.95 -34.63 0.18
CA ALA A 191 -18.31 -34.83 -0.35
C ALA A 191 -18.35 -34.74 -1.90
N CYS A 192 -17.53 -33.91 -2.53
CA CYS A 192 -17.41 -33.87 -3.99
C CYS A 192 -16.83 -35.18 -4.56
N ILE A 193 -15.78 -35.69 -3.94
CA ILE A 193 -15.16 -36.96 -4.35
C ILE A 193 -16.15 -38.15 -4.17
N GLU A 194 -16.87 -38.19 -3.06
CA GLU A 194 -17.90 -39.21 -2.79
C GLU A 194 -19.03 -39.20 -3.83
N ARG A 195 -19.38 -38.03 -4.37
CA ARG A 195 -20.35 -37.89 -5.48
C ARG A 195 -19.76 -38.23 -6.86
N GLY A 196 -18.46 -38.61 -6.95
CA GLY A 196 -17.80 -38.95 -8.21
C GLY A 196 -17.42 -37.73 -9.07
N GLU A 197 -17.38 -36.53 -8.47
CA GLU A 197 -16.92 -35.33 -9.13
C GLU A 197 -15.38 -35.35 -9.29
N SER A 198 -14.85 -34.72 -10.37
CA SER A 198 -13.42 -34.86 -10.68
C SER A 198 -12.71 -33.57 -11.05
N ARG A 199 -13.43 -32.42 -11.14
CA ARG A 199 -12.85 -31.15 -11.59
C ARG A 199 -12.87 -30.11 -10.49
N MET A 200 -11.79 -29.33 -10.32
CA MET A 200 -11.71 -28.24 -9.35
C MET A 200 -12.88 -27.25 -9.45
N ARG A 201 -13.40 -26.99 -10.66
CA ARG A 201 -14.58 -26.14 -10.84
C ARG A 201 -15.84 -26.66 -10.13
N ASN A 202 -15.97 -27.98 -9.96
CA ASN A 202 -17.09 -28.56 -9.21
C ASN A 202 -16.94 -28.29 -7.71
N PHE A 203 -15.72 -28.43 -7.19
CA PHE A 203 -15.41 -28.06 -5.80
C PHE A 203 -15.67 -26.58 -5.53
N GLN A 204 -15.24 -25.67 -6.42
CA GLN A 204 -15.51 -24.24 -6.28
C GLN A 204 -17.03 -23.94 -6.25
N ARG A 205 -17.81 -24.59 -7.12
CA ARG A 205 -19.28 -24.47 -7.10
C ARG A 205 -19.90 -25.04 -5.83
N ALA A 206 -19.37 -26.15 -5.33
CA ALA A 206 -19.85 -26.79 -4.10
C ALA A 206 -19.59 -25.89 -2.86
N LEU A 207 -18.47 -25.18 -2.80
CA LEU A 207 -18.20 -24.20 -1.75
C LEU A 207 -19.26 -23.08 -1.74
N VAL A 208 -19.60 -22.51 -2.90
CA VAL A 208 -20.66 -21.51 -3.01
C VAL A 208 -22.01 -22.09 -2.58
N ALA A 209 -22.35 -23.28 -3.09
CA ALA A 209 -23.63 -23.94 -2.76
C ALA A 209 -23.75 -24.29 -1.27
N SER A 210 -22.63 -24.51 -0.59
CA SER A 210 -22.58 -24.81 0.86
C SER A 210 -22.59 -23.53 1.72
N GLY A 211 -22.71 -22.34 1.13
CA GLY A 211 -22.82 -21.08 1.84
C GLY A 211 -21.51 -20.56 2.42
N PHE A 212 -20.36 -21.01 1.92
CA PHE A 212 -19.06 -20.48 2.32
C PHE A 212 -18.98 -18.99 2.04
N ARG A 213 -18.42 -18.21 2.97
CA ARG A 213 -18.13 -16.79 2.78
C ARG A 213 -16.84 -16.67 1.97
N MET A 214 -17.01 -16.47 0.69
CA MET A 214 -15.92 -16.45 -0.28
C MET A 214 -15.78 -15.06 -0.88
N GLU A 215 -14.55 -14.57 -0.95
CA GLU A 215 -14.22 -13.34 -1.66
C GLU A 215 -13.24 -13.60 -2.79
N ALA A 216 -13.32 -12.78 -3.83
CA ALA A 216 -12.39 -12.77 -4.94
C ALA A 216 -11.28 -11.75 -4.69
N TYR A 217 -10.02 -12.15 -4.98
CA TYR A 217 -8.88 -11.27 -4.94
C TYR A 217 -8.32 -11.09 -6.35
N PRO A 218 -8.41 -9.90 -6.94
CA PRO A 218 -7.91 -9.64 -8.28
C PRO A 218 -6.38 -9.67 -8.33
N LEU A 219 -5.86 -10.44 -9.29
CA LEU A 219 -4.46 -10.48 -9.71
C LEU A 219 -4.39 -9.97 -11.13
N THR A 220 -3.39 -9.16 -11.49
CA THR A 220 -3.34 -8.50 -12.80
C THR A 220 -3.14 -9.48 -13.93
N LYS A 221 -2.22 -10.43 -13.77
CA LYS A 221 -1.95 -11.45 -14.78
C LYS A 221 -1.61 -12.79 -14.15
N VAL A 222 -2.43 -13.77 -14.47
CA VAL A 222 -2.18 -15.18 -14.09
C VAL A 222 -2.43 -16.05 -15.30
N PHE A 223 -1.51 -16.97 -15.58
CA PHE A 223 -1.65 -17.96 -16.64
C PHE A 223 -0.89 -19.23 -16.30
N ASP A 224 -1.25 -20.33 -16.92
CA ASP A 224 -0.65 -21.64 -16.70
C ASP A 224 0.36 -21.98 -17.81
N ILE A 225 1.41 -22.71 -17.48
CA ILE A 225 2.40 -23.24 -18.43
C ILE A 225 1.88 -24.56 -18.99
N ASP A 226 1.09 -24.53 -20.04
CA ASP A 226 0.54 -25.70 -20.70
C ASP A 226 1.24 -26.05 -22.03
N HIS A 227 1.79 -25.05 -22.71
CA HIS A 227 2.43 -25.14 -24.02
C HIS A 227 3.86 -24.60 -24.00
N ALA A 228 4.69 -25.00 -24.98
CA ALA A 228 6.05 -24.45 -25.13
C ALA A 228 6.05 -22.94 -25.34
N GLU A 229 5.00 -22.40 -25.96
CA GLU A 229 4.78 -20.95 -26.11
C GLU A 229 4.59 -20.25 -24.77
N ASP A 230 3.94 -20.88 -23.79
CA ASP A 230 3.76 -20.30 -22.45
C ASP A 230 5.08 -20.21 -21.69
N VAL A 231 5.95 -21.22 -21.88
CA VAL A 231 7.33 -21.15 -21.35
C VAL A 231 8.09 -19.97 -21.96
N ARG A 232 7.93 -19.74 -23.28
CA ARG A 232 8.56 -18.61 -23.97
C ARG A 232 7.99 -17.28 -23.44
N LYS A 233 6.66 -17.14 -23.36
CA LYS A 233 5.99 -15.97 -22.78
C LYS A 233 6.48 -15.70 -21.36
N ALA A 234 6.52 -16.70 -20.49
CA ALA A 234 6.98 -16.57 -19.11
C ALA A 234 8.46 -16.15 -19.01
N ASN A 235 9.29 -16.49 -19.99
CA ASN A 235 10.69 -16.04 -20.07
C ASN A 235 10.80 -14.60 -20.62
N GLU A 236 10.03 -14.26 -21.66
CA GLU A 236 10.06 -12.94 -22.33
C GLU A 236 9.44 -11.82 -21.49
N GLU A 237 8.38 -12.10 -20.73
CA GLU A 237 7.74 -11.12 -19.85
C GLU A 237 8.67 -10.57 -18.77
N VAL A 238 9.82 -11.20 -18.54
CA VAL A 238 10.87 -10.65 -17.67
C VAL A 238 11.80 -9.71 -18.38
N GLU A 239 11.98 -9.84 -19.70
CA GLU A 239 12.65 -8.75 -20.41
C GLU A 239 11.79 -7.48 -20.41
N ILE A 240 10.47 -7.59 -20.42
CA ILE A 240 9.54 -6.46 -20.27
C ILE A 240 9.42 -6.03 -18.80
N SER A 241 9.40 -6.98 -17.83
CA SER A 241 9.41 -6.66 -16.38
C SER A 241 10.81 -6.30 -15.88
N SER A 242 11.90 -6.74 -16.53
CA SER A 242 13.26 -6.31 -16.22
C SER A 242 13.67 -5.05 -16.97
N SER A 243 12.93 -4.65 -18.03
CA SER A 243 12.99 -3.32 -18.65
C SER A 243 12.01 -2.32 -17.99
N HIS A 244 11.00 -2.78 -17.26
CA HIS A 244 10.33 -1.98 -16.25
C HIS A 244 11.19 -2.06 -14.98
N SER A 245 12.11 -1.12 -14.89
CA SER A 245 12.97 -0.74 -13.79
C SER A 245 12.56 -1.40 -12.46
N ARG A 246 13.53 -2.03 -11.80
CA ARG A 246 13.48 -2.27 -10.35
C ARG A 246 12.69 -1.13 -9.73
N GLU A 247 11.54 -1.42 -9.11
CA GLU A 247 10.73 -0.40 -8.47
C GLU A 247 11.47 0.12 -7.25
N LYS A 248 12.43 0.97 -7.52
CA LYS A 248 13.23 1.62 -6.51
C LYS A 248 12.39 2.71 -5.87
N THR A 249 12.23 2.65 -4.57
CA THR A 249 11.56 3.67 -3.80
C THR A 249 12.58 4.73 -3.37
N LEU A 250 12.33 5.98 -3.74
CA LEU A 250 13.12 7.10 -3.26
C LEU A 250 12.47 7.70 -2.00
N LEU A 251 13.22 7.76 -0.91
CA LEU A 251 12.84 8.47 0.30
C LEU A 251 13.56 9.82 0.35
N ILE A 252 12.81 10.92 0.42
CA ILE A 252 13.39 12.27 0.42
C ILE A 252 13.28 12.86 1.81
N GLN A 253 14.43 13.06 2.44
CA GLN A 253 14.54 13.74 3.72
C GLN A 253 14.41 15.25 3.54
N ARG A 254 13.63 15.89 4.40
CA ARG A 254 13.46 17.34 4.49
C ARG A 254 14.79 18.03 4.77
N ALA A 255 15.05 19.16 4.13
CA ALA A 255 16.22 19.98 4.41
C ALA A 255 16.25 20.48 5.86
N ALA A 256 17.44 20.59 6.43
CA ALA A 256 17.66 20.99 7.82
C ALA A 256 16.99 22.32 8.17
N CYS A 257 16.96 23.29 7.24
CA CYS A 257 16.32 24.59 7.43
C CYS A 257 14.79 24.50 7.62
N TYR A 258 14.15 23.46 7.09
CA TYR A 258 12.70 23.20 7.26
C TYR A 258 12.38 22.24 8.40
N SER A 259 13.39 21.70 9.08
CA SER A 259 13.24 20.74 10.18
C SER A 259 14.02 21.15 11.45
N PRO A 260 13.92 22.40 11.91
CA PRO A 260 14.70 22.85 13.07
C PRO A 260 14.39 21.99 14.29
N ASN A 261 15.41 21.34 14.86
CA ASN A 261 15.35 20.43 16.01
C ASN A 261 14.49 19.16 15.78
N SER A 262 14.28 18.73 14.55
CA SER A 262 13.48 17.54 14.22
C SER A 262 14.13 16.63 13.17
N GLU A 263 15.33 16.95 12.69
CA GLU A 263 16.05 16.20 11.65
C GLU A 263 16.16 14.70 11.94
N GLU A 264 16.56 14.36 13.17
CA GLU A 264 16.67 12.95 13.60
C GLU A 264 15.31 12.24 13.63
N LYS A 265 14.23 12.96 13.98
CA LYS A 265 12.88 12.40 14.02
C LYS A 265 12.34 12.17 12.61
N ASP A 266 12.59 13.10 11.69
CA ASP A 266 12.21 12.98 10.28
C ASP A 266 12.98 11.83 9.61
N LEU A 267 14.29 11.74 9.84
CA LEU A 267 15.11 10.63 9.36
C LEU A 267 14.64 9.28 9.90
N ALA A 268 14.23 9.25 11.17
CA ALA A 268 13.81 8.00 11.81
C ALA A 268 12.49 7.46 11.24
N VAL A 269 11.51 8.32 10.88
CA VAL A 269 10.27 7.84 10.24
C VAL A 269 10.53 7.37 8.80
N LEU A 270 11.39 8.06 8.05
CA LEU A 270 11.76 7.61 6.70
C LEU A 270 12.51 6.27 6.74
N LYS A 271 13.40 6.06 7.71
CA LYS A 271 14.06 4.75 7.91
C LYS A 271 13.04 3.66 8.22
N ALA A 272 12.11 3.92 9.13
CA ALA A 272 11.05 2.96 9.45
C ALA A 272 10.19 2.61 8.22
N VAL A 273 9.86 3.57 7.34
CA VAL A 273 9.21 3.29 6.06
C VAL A 273 10.12 2.45 5.15
N GLY A 274 11.42 2.79 5.09
CA GLY A 274 12.40 2.08 4.28
C GLY A 274 12.57 0.61 4.67
N ASP A 275 12.46 0.29 5.95
CA ASP A 275 12.59 -1.10 6.46
C ASP A 275 11.49 -2.03 5.90
N PHE A 276 10.37 -1.50 5.44
CA PHE A 276 9.29 -2.23 4.78
C PHE A 276 9.40 -2.25 3.24
N CYS A 277 10.35 -1.51 2.65
CA CYS A 277 10.55 -1.44 1.21
C CYS A 277 11.77 -2.28 0.80
N ARG A 278 11.72 -2.95 -0.37
CA ARG A 278 12.78 -3.88 -0.80
C ARG A 278 14.00 -3.22 -1.44
N ASP A 279 13.80 -2.19 -2.24
CA ASP A 279 14.87 -1.44 -2.94
C ASP A 279 14.67 0.05 -2.67
N VAL A 280 15.42 0.56 -1.72
CA VAL A 280 15.27 1.91 -1.19
C VAL A 280 16.53 2.70 -1.41
N GLU A 281 16.37 3.90 -1.92
CA GLU A 281 17.39 4.94 -1.86
C GLU A 281 16.88 6.10 -1.00
N MET A 282 17.74 6.62 -0.14
CA MET A 282 17.41 7.80 0.68
C MET A 282 18.31 8.96 0.28
N MET A 283 17.70 10.10 0.01
CA MET A 283 18.40 11.34 -0.33
C MET A 283 17.88 12.51 0.50
N SER A 284 18.74 13.45 0.85
CA SER A 284 18.30 14.74 1.40
C SER A 284 17.98 15.73 0.29
N GLU A 285 17.17 16.75 0.59
CA GLU A 285 16.89 17.83 -0.35
C GLU A 285 18.17 18.54 -0.85
N GLU A 286 19.15 18.70 0.06
CA GLU A 286 20.45 19.30 -0.27
C GLU A 286 21.19 18.47 -1.31
N ALA A 287 21.22 17.14 -1.17
CA ALA A 287 21.86 16.25 -2.12
C ALA A 287 21.18 16.29 -3.49
N ILE A 288 19.84 16.37 -3.52
CA ILE A 288 19.09 16.51 -4.77
C ILE A 288 19.40 17.86 -5.44
N ILE A 289 19.43 18.96 -4.68
CA ILE A 289 19.74 20.30 -5.20
C ILE A 289 21.15 20.32 -5.78
N GLU A 290 22.13 19.74 -5.08
CA GLU A 290 23.51 19.62 -5.56
C GLU A 290 23.57 18.81 -6.87
N GLY A 291 22.85 17.68 -6.94
CA GLY A 291 22.71 16.87 -8.15
C GLY A 291 22.11 17.65 -9.32
N LEU A 292 21.09 18.46 -9.07
CA LEU A 292 20.46 19.33 -10.07
C LEU A 292 21.42 20.41 -10.60
N ASP A 293 22.31 20.93 -9.75
CA ASP A 293 23.30 21.94 -10.13
C ASP A 293 24.48 21.34 -10.91
N THR A 294 24.90 20.13 -10.56
CA THR A 294 26.02 19.40 -11.19
C THR A 294 25.61 18.64 -12.46
N SER A 295 24.33 18.43 -12.72
CA SER A 295 23.80 17.68 -13.88
C SER A 295 24.24 18.25 -15.23
N LYS A 296 24.66 19.51 -15.29
CA LYS A 296 25.26 20.13 -16.48
C LYS A 296 26.71 19.66 -16.77
N GLN A 297 27.35 18.93 -15.84
CA GLN A 297 28.77 18.58 -15.91
C GLN A 297 29.08 17.08 -15.84
N SER A 298 28.13 16.19 -15.49
CA SER A 298 28.36 14.74 -15.32
C SER A 298 27.18 13.90 -15.77
N ALA A 299 27.43 12.90 -16.61
CA ALA A 299 26.43 11.92 -17.06
C ALA A 299 25.87 11.07 -15.89
N HIS A 300 26.64 10.88 -14.82
CA HIS A 300 26.22 10.12 -13.64
C HIS A 300 25.24 10.94 -12.77
N ALA A 301 25.49 12.24 -12.58
CA ALA A 301 24.55 13.14 -11.93
C ALA A 301 23.25 13.32 -12.75
N LEU A 302 23.35 13.25 -14.09
CA LEU A 302 22.21 13.25 -14.98
C LEU A 302 21.35 11.99 -14.82
N SER A 303 21.96 10.82 -14.59
CA SER A 303 21.29 9.54 -14.35
C SER A 303 20.50 9.52 -13.03
N LEU A 304 21.02 10.13 -11.97
CA LEU A 304 20.33 10.30 -10.68
C LEU A 304 19.15 11.28 -10.77
N VAL A 305 19.25 12.27 -11.66
CA VAL A 305 18.23 13.31 -11.87
C VAL A 305 17.19 12.89 -12.91
N LEU A 306 17.52 11.95 -13.80
CA LEU A 306 16.59 11.37 -14.78
C LEU A 306 15.86 10.18 -14.12
N SER A 307 14.73 10.46 -13.64
CA SER A 307 13.63 9.79 -12.98
C SER A 307 13.21 8.37 -13.44
N ASP A 308 13.87 7.75 -14.40
CA ASP A 308 13.52 6.41 -14.89
C ASP A 308 13.98 5.29 -13.92
N ALA A 309 14.65 5.69 -12.81
CA ALA A 309 15.14 4.76 -11.78
C ALA A 309 14.13 4.51 -10.65
N TYR A 310 13.15 5.39 -10.46
CA TYR A 310 12.21 5.32 -9.34
C TYR A 310 10.78 5.17 -9.83
N SER A 311 10.06 4.20 -9.27
CA SER A 311 8.62 4.04 -9.50
C SER A 311 7.79 4.75 -8.43
N GLN A 312 8.40 4.96 -7.26
CA GLN A 312 7.74 5.52 -6.09
C GLN A 312 8.66 6.51 -5.37
N VAL A 313 8.06 7.55 -4.83
CA VAL A 313 8.75 8.56 -4.01
C VAL A 313 7.94 8.81 -2.75
N VAL A 314 8.59 8.73 -1.59
CA VAL A 314 8.02 9.16 -0.32
C VAL A 314 8.79 10.40 0.12
N SER A 315 8.12 11.54 0.11
CA SER A 315 8.79 12.84 0.19
C SER A 315 8.36 13.65 1.41
N MET A 316 9.35 14.08 2.17
CA MET A 316 9.20 15.13 3.18
C MET A 316 9.72 16.49 2.67
N ALA A 317 10.06 16.60 1.39
CA ALA A 317 10.66 17.80 0.79
C ALA A 317 9.73 19.02 0.86
N ARG A 318 10.33 20.21 1.04
CA ARG A 318 9.64 21.51 1.07
C ARG A 318 10.30 22.58 0.19
N SER A 319 11.55 22.36 -0.25
CA SER A 319 12.22 23.36 -1.06
C SER A 319 11.56 23.49 -2.45
N PRO A 320 11.33 24.72 -2.94
CA PRO A 320 10.66 24.94 -4.23
C PRO A 320 11.34 24.18 -5.38
N ARG A 321 12.66 24.13 -5.40
CA ARG A 321 13.44 23.44 -6.47
C ARG A 321 13.23 21.93 -6.48
N VAL A 322 13.17 21.30 -5.30
CA VAL A 322 12.92 19.86 -5.19
C VAL A 322 11.46 19.56 -5.50
N LEU A 323 10.52 20.41 -5.07
CA LEU A 323 9.10 20.29 -5.43
C LEU A 323 8.88 20.41 -6.96
N ASP A 324 9.57 21.31 -7.64
CA ASP A 324 9.52 21.43 -9.11
C ASP A 324 10.11 20.19 -9.81
N TRP A 325 11.11 19.56 -9.19
CA TRP A 325 11.68 18.31 -9.69
C TRP A 325 10.72 17.12 -9.45
N ILE A 326 10.09 17.03 -8.27
CA ILE A 326 9.07 16.04 -7.94
C ILE A 326 7.88 16.15 -8.91
N GLU A 327 7.39 17.36 -9.19
CA GLU A 327 6.30 17.61 -10.14
C GLU A 327 6.60 17.06 -11.55
N ARG A 328 7.86 17.11 -11.99
CA ARG A 328 8.28 16.48 -13.25
C ARG A 328 8.29 14.94 -13.18
N MET A 329 8.57 14.36 -12.03
CA MET A 329 8.44 12.91 -11.81
C MET A 329 6.98 12.48 -11.83
N GLU A 330 6.09 13.21 -11.15
CA GLU A 330 4.64 13.02 -11.18
C GLU A 330 4.09 13.06 -12.60
N ALA A 331 4.51 14.04 -13.41
CA ALA A 331 4.12 14.16 -14.81
C ALA A 331 4.56 12.97 -15.70
N ARG A 332 5.52 12.16 -15.24
CA ARG A 332 5.99 10.93 -15.90
C ARG A 332 5.34 9.66 -15.32
N GLY A 333 4.38 9.82 -14.39
CA GLY A 333 3.66 8.71 -13.80
C GLY A 333 4.32 8.10 -12.56
N VAL A 334 5.36 8.73 -11.98
CA VAL A 334 5.92 8.30 -10.71
C VAL A 334 4.92 8.59 -9.59
N CYS A 335 4.61 7.58 -8.78
CA CYS A 335 3.76 7.74 -7.60
C CYS A 335 4.51 8.50 -6.52
N VAL A 336 3.99 9.65 -6.07
CA VAL A 336 4.62 10.48 -5.03
C VAL A 336 3.68 10.67 -3.84
N LEU A 337 4.17 10.44 -2.63
CA LEU A 337 3.51 10.67 -1.34
C LEU A 337 4.40 11.53 -0.42
N ASN A 338 4.00 12.74 0.00
CA ASN A 338 2.84 13.50 -0.50
C ASN A 338 3.15 14.13 -1.87
N PRO A 339 2.14 14.32 -2.73
CA PRO A 339 2.33 14.99 -4.02
C PRO A 339 2.86 16.42 -3.85
N SER A 340 3.61 16.92 -4.83
CA SER A 340 4.17 18.28 -4.82
C SER A 340 3.10 19.36 -4.64
N ALA A 341 1.95 19.18 -5.29
CA ALA A 341 0.78 20.06 -5.16
C ALA A 341 0.23 20.09 -3.73
N ALA A 342 0.17 18.95 -3.05
CA ALA A 342 -0.29 18.84 -1.67
C ALA A 342 0.64 19.60 -0.70
N VAL A 343 1.95 19.43 -0.85
CA VAL A 343 2.94 20.16 -0.03
C VAL A 343 2.77 21.68 -0.22
N ARG A 344 2.57 22.16 -1.47
CA ARG A 344 2.30 23.57 -1.77
C ARG A 344 0.95 24.04 -1.19
N ALA A 345 -0.07 23.16 -1.16
CA ALA A 345 -1.39 23.45 -0.61
C ALA A 345 -1.37 23.54 0.92
N CYS A 346 -0.41 22.94 1.61
CA CYS A 346 -0.25 23.02 3.07
C CYS A 346 0.33 24.35 3.58
N ARG A 347 0.42 25.39 2.71
CA ARG A 347 0.71 26.74 3.18
C ARG A 347 -0.38 27.22 4.15
N ARG A 348 0.04 27.75 5.30
CA ARG A 348 -0.86 28.08 6.40
C ARG A 348 -2.02 29.00 6.00
N SER A 349 -1.77 30.02 5.18
CA SER A 349 -2.84 30.91 4.68
C SER A 349 -3.84 30.19 3.79
N HIS A 350 -3.41 29.21 2.98
CA HIS A 350 -4.29 28.40 2.15
C HIS A 350 -5.09 27.41 3.00
N VAL A 351 -4.46 26.73 3.95
CA VAL A 351 -5.13 25.81 4.89
C VAL A 351 -6.28 26.52 5.62
N VAL A 352 -6.04 27.72 6.16
CA VAL A 352 -7.07 28.52 6.85
C VAL A 352 -8.21 28.90 5.89
N LYS A 353 -7.92 29.26 4.64
CA LYS A 353 -8.96 29.55 3.63
C LYS A 353 -9.83 28.32 3.35
N VAL A 354 -9.20 27.17 3.19
CA VAL A 354 -9.92 25.90 2.95
C VAL A 354 -10.79 25.54 4.15
N MET A 355 -10.26 25.67 5.37
CA MET A 355 -11.02 25.39 6.59
C MET A 355 -12.24 26.30 6.73
N LYS A 356 -12.09 27.60 6.51
CA LYS A 356 -13.21 28.58 6.54
C LYS A 356 -14.26 28.27 5.48
N ALA A 357 -13.83 27.99 4.25
CA ALA A 357 -14.74 27.72 3.13
C ALA A 357 -15.58 26.45 3.34
N ASN A 358 -15.08 25.49 4.13
CA ASN A 358 -15.72 24.21 4.39
C ASN A 358 -16.29 24.07 5.81
N ASN A 359 -16.38 25.16 6.57
CA ASN A 359 -16.89 25.21 7.95
C ASN A 359 -16.19 24.24 8.90
N LEU A 360 -14.90 23.97 8.69
CA LEU A 360 -14.10 23.16 9.60
C LEU A 360 -13.75 23.95 10.87
N PRO A 361 -13.63 23.28 12.04
CA PRO A 361 -13.33 23.92 13.31
C PRO A 361 -11.97 24.64 13.28
N TYR A 362 -11.99 25.96 13.33
CA TYR A 362 -10.80 26.78 13.29
C TYR A 362 -10.89 27.91 14.33
N PRO A 363 -9.75 28.48 14.82
CA PRO A 363 -9.78 29.59 15.80
C PRO A 363 -10.51 30.83 15.27
N PRO A 364 -11.24 31.57 16.11
CA PRO A 364 -11.87 32.82 15.67
C PRO A 364 -10.83 33.89 15.31
N ASP A 365 -11.22 34.80 14.42
CA ASP A 365 -10.36 35.93 14.01
C ASP A 365 -10.23 37.00 15.11
N GLU A 366 -11.21 37.09 16.02
CA GLU A 366 -11.28 38.07 17.10
C GLU A 366 -11.49 37.38 18.45
N GLY A 367 -10.83 37.91 19.49
CA GLY A 367 -10.92 37.40 20.86
C GLY A 367 -10.37 38.41 21.89
N ASN A 368 -10.58 38.10 23.17
CA ASN A 368 -10.17 38.98 24.28
C ASN A 368 -8.94 38.48 25.06
N GLU A 369 -8.42 37.28 24.71
CA GLU A 369 -7.33 36.64 25.45
C GLU A 369 -5.98 36.72 24.71
N GLY A 370 -5.89 37.61 23.71
CA GLY A 370 -4.71 37.81 22.88
C GLY A 370 -4.82 37.13 21.50
N TYR A 371 -3.74 37.25 20.75
CA TYR A 371 -3.68 36.82 19.35
C TYR A 371 -2.40 36.08 19.07
N TRP A 372 -2.46 35.21 18.08
CA TRP A 372 -1.29 34.57 17.46
C TRP A 372 -1.10 35.15 16.06
N ILE A 373 0.13 35.56 15.75
CA ILE A 373 0.56 35.88 14.39
C ILE A 373 1.57 34.83 13.94
N LYS A 374 1.33 34.25 12.79
CA LYS A 374 2.10 33.12 12.25
C LYS A 374 2.53 33.41 10.81
N ARG A 375 3.77 33.18 10.48
CA ARG A 375 4.25 33.17 9.07
C ARG A 375 3.44 32.20 8.25
N ALA A 376 3.03 32.59 7.02
CA ALA A 376 2.10 31.81 6.21
C ALA A 376 2.58 31.56 4.77
N ASP A 377 3.59 32.28 4.28
CA ASP A 377 4.21 32.11 2.97
C ASP A 377 5.04 30.82 2.87
N GLU A 378 5.71 30.44 3.98
CA GLU A 378 6.56 29.26 4.09
C GLU A 378 6.41 28.60 5.47
N ALA A 379 7.04 27.42 5.64
CA ALA A 379 7.16 26.82 6.97
C ALA A 379 7.96 27.70 7.91
N ALA A 380 7.62 27.68 9.21
CA ALA A 380 8.35 28.42 10.23
C ALA A 380 9.82 27.95 10.28
N GLN A 381 10.76 28.86 10.09
CA GLN A 381 12.20 28.62 10.10
C GLN A 381 12.85 29.13 11.38
N HIS A 382 12.22 30.12 12.04
CA HIS A 382 12.70 30.74 13.26
C HIS A 382 11.62 30.74 14.35
N LYS A 383 12.04 30.84 15.62
CA LYS A 383 11.13 30.96 16.77
C LYS A 383 10.18 32.14 16.66
N ASP A 384 10.64 33.21 16.01
CA ASP A 384 9.88 34.46 15.83
C ASP A 384 8.92 34.40 14.62
N ASP A 385 8.75 33.26 13.96
CA ASP A 385 7.79 33.07 12.89
C ASP A 385 6.40 32.67 13.40
N VAL A 386 6.27 32.42 14.73
CA VAL A 386 5.02 32.20 15.45
C VAL A 386 5.09 32.97 16.75
N CYS A 387 4.31 34.06 16.89
CA CYS A 387 4.35 34.92 18.04
C CYS A 387 2.97 35.10 18.68
N PHE A 388 2.95 35.07 20.02
CA PHE A 388 1.80 35.49 20.79
C PHE A 388 1.83 37.02 21.03
N CYS A 389 0.67 37.68 20.86
CA CYS A 389 0.43 39.09 21.12
C CYS A 389 -0.67 39.22 22.17
N ARG A 390 -0.44 39.99 23.23
CA ARG A 390 -1.39 40.12 24.34
C ARG A 390 -2.65 40.89 23.95
N ASP A 391 -2.48 41.83 23.03
CA ASP A 391 -3.54 42.74 22.58
C ASP A 391 -3.30 43.17 21.11
N LYS A 392 -4.24 43.96 20.58
CA LYS A 392 -4.16 44.47 19.19
C LYS A 392 -2.98 45.44 18.97
N VAL A 393 -2.52 46.15 20.00
CA VAL A 393 -1.39 47.08 19.88
C VAL A 393 -0.10 46.28 19.67
N GLU A 394 0.10 45.23 20.44
CA GLU A 394 1.24 44.31 20.25
C GLU A 394 1.17 43.57 18.92
N LEU A 395 -0.04 43.18 18.50
CA LEU A 395 -0.27 42.55 17.21
C LEU A 395 0.17 43.45 16.03
N GLU A 396 -0.24 44.74 16.04
CA GLU A 396 0.15 45.65 14.96
C GLU A 396 1.66 45.90 14.94
N ARG A 397 2.30 45.96 16.11
CA ARG A 397 3.75 46.04 16.21
C ARG A 397 4.41 44.80 15.60
N LYS A 398 3.93 43.60 15.92
CA LYS A 398 4.45 42.37 15.39
C LYS A 398 4.24 42.23 13.88
N LYS A 399 3.10 42.67 13.35
CA LYS A 399 2.89 42.75 11.88
C LYS A 399 3.96 43.59 11.20
N ALA A 400 4.30 44.77 11.78
CA ALA A 400 5.34 45.62 11.24
C ALA A 400 6.73 44.95 11.30
N GLU A 401 7.05 44.19 12.37
CA GLU A 401 8.28 43.40 12.48
C GLU A 401 8.36 42.30 11.40
N PHE A 402 7.24 41.59 11.13
CA PHE A 402 7.17 40.58 10.05
C PHE A 402 7.39 41.25 8.69
N ALA A 403 6.75 42.38 8.42
CA ALA A 403 6.91 43.12 7.17
C ALA A 403 8.37 43.60 6.96
N LEU A 404 9.07 44.07 8.01
CA LEU A 404 10.49 44.43 7.95
C LEU A 404 11.41 43.24 7.62
N ARG A 405 11.00 42.03 7.98
CA ARG A 405 11.69 40.78 7.62
C ARG A 405 11.32 40.29 6.21
N GLY A 406 10.49 41.03 5.46
CA GLY A 406 10.01 40.65 4.13
C GLY A 406 8.86 39.62 4.14
N ILE A 407 8.30 39.31 5.32
CA ILE A 407 7.18 38.35 5.47
C ILE A 407 5.88 39.13 5.34
N THR A 408 5.21 38.99 4.19
CA THR A 408 3.98 39.71 3.86
C THR A 408 2.72 38.87 4.02
N ASP A 409 2.85 37.54 3.93
CA ASP A 409 1.74 36.60 4.14
C ASP A 409 1.79 36.08 5.59
N VAL A 410 0.76 36.39 6.36
CA VAL A 410 0.63 36.00 7.76
C VAL A 410 -0.78 35.55 8.07
N VAL A 411 -0.91 34.56 8.96
CA VAL A 411 -2.19 34.17 9.57
C VAL A 411 -2.27 34.77 10.97
N ILE A 412 -3.43 35.34 11.27
CA ILE A 412 -3.76 35.89 12.59
C ILE A 412 -4.98 35.18 13.13
N GLU A 413 -4.87 34.72 14.38
CA GLU A 413 -5.91 33.95 15.06
C GLU A 413 -6.03 34.48 16.50
N ALA A 414 -7.25 34.55 17.04
CA ALA A 414 -7.43 34.77 18.45
C ALA A 414 -6.90 33.61 19.28
N HIS A 415 -6.35 33.90 20.44
CA HIS A 415 -5.94 32.83 21.36
C HIS A 415 -7.17 32.06 21.85
N VAL A 416 -7.04 30.72 21.86
CA VAL A 416 -8.05 29.79 22.37
C VAL A 416 -7.47 29.08 23.59
N GLN A 417 -8.15 29.14 24.73
CA GLN A 417 -7.77 28.41 25.93
C GLN A 417 -8.26 26.96 25.87
N GLY A 418 -7.39 25.99 26.18
CA GLY A 418 -7.72 24.60 26.21
C GLY A 418 -6.50 23.68 26.15
N ASP A 419 -6.74 22.38 26.08
CA ASP A 419 -5.69 21.38 25.95
C ASP A 419 -5.19 21.26 24.51
N ILE A 420 -3.89 21.30 24.33
CA ILE A 420 -3.31 21.05 23.01
C ILE A 420 -3.24 19.55 22.76
N VAL A 421 -3.80 19.14 21.64
CA VAL A 421 -3.81 17.77 21.15
C VAL A 421 -3.11 17.71 19.80
N LYS A 422 -2.03 16.93 19.72
CA LYS A 422 -1.37 16.58 18.44
C LYS A 422 -2.09 15.42 17.81
N PHE A 423 -2.33 15.49 16.50
CA PHE A 423 -2.94 14.40 15.75
C PHE A 423 -2.08 14.03 14.52
N TYR A 424 -2.20 12.78 14.11
CA TYR A 424 -1.48 12.19 12.98
C TYR A 424 -2.42 11.26 12.22
N GLY A 425 -2.36 11.29 10.89
CA GLY A 425 -3.17 10.42 10.06
C GLY A 425 -2.51 10.04 8.75
N VAL A 426 -2.95 8.89 8.22
CA VAL A 426 -2.67 8.43 6.86
C VAL A 426 -4.01 8.07 6.24
N GLU A 427 -4.39 8.80 5.19
CA GLU A 427 -5.71 8.69 4.56
C GLU A 427 -5.90 7.34 3.87
N GLY A 428 -7.12 6.80 3.93
CA GLY A 428 -7.52 5.60 3.20
C GLY A 428 -7.12 4.27 3.84
N VAL A 429 -6.25 4.28 4.87
CA VAL A 429 -5.78 3.06 5.56
C VAL A 429 -6.25 2.96 7.01
N GLY A 430 -7.14 3.85 7.44
CA GLY A 430 -7.72 3.81 8.79
C GLY A 430 -6.75 4.17 9.92
N PHE A 431 -5.59 4.75 9.60
CA PHE A 431 -4.63 5.16 10.61
C PHE A 431 -4.92 6.59 11.07
N PHE A 432 -5.28 6.75 12.35
CA PHE A 432 -5.40 8.03 13.04
C PHE A 432 -4.97 7.88 14.50
N ARG A 433 -4.10 8.78 14.99
CA ARG A 433 -3.63 8.82 16.38
C ARG A 433 -3.65 10.24 16.90
N TYR A 434 -3.94 10.41 18.19
CA TYR A 434 -3.85 11.71 18.85
C TYR A 434 -3.23 11.60 20.24
N TYR A 435 -2.61 12.68 20.68
CA TYR A 435 -1.89 12.75 21.96
C TYR A 435 -2.02 14.14 22.56
N TYR A 436 -2.31 14.21 23.87
CA TYR A 436 -2.24 15.48 24.59
C TYR A 436 -0.79 15.95 24.70
N SER A 437 -0.55 17.24 24.39
CA SER A 437 0.76 17.88 24.50
C SER A 437 1.07 18.22 25.96
N GLY A 438 2.33 18.12 26.37
CA GLY A 438 2.76 18.53 27.71
C GLY A 438 3.02 17.39 28.70
N ALA A 439 2.79 16.11 28.32
CA ALA A 439 3.24 14.98 29.11
C ALA A 439 4.78 14.81 29.09
N ASP A 440 5.48 15.28 28.04
CA ASP A 440 6.89 15.04 27.75
C ASP A 440 7.66 16.31 27.37
N ALA A 441 7.56 17.41 28.08
CA ALA A 441 8.43 18.61 27.98
C ALA A 441 8.92 19.09 26.58
N GLU A 442 8.33 18.62 25.48
CA GLU A 442 8.70 19.00 24.10
C GLU A 442 7.87 20.18 23.59
N THR A 443 8.32 21.41 23.85
CA THR A 443 7.68 22.63 23.38
C THR A 443 8.41 23.19 22.15
N LYS A 444 7.75 23.20 20.97
CA LYS A 444 8.34 23.78 19.74
C LYS A 444 8.15 25.31 19.62
N PHE A 445 6.98 25.84 19.94
CA PHE A 445 6.62 27.23 19.61
C PHE A 445 5.87 28.02 20.71
N GLY A 446 5.84 27.55 21.95
CA GLY A 446 5.32 28.29 23.09
C GLY A 446 3.79 28.31 23.26
N HIS A 447 3.00 27.67 22.40
CA HIS A 447 1.55 27.51 22.61
C HIS A 447 1.26 26.76 23.91
N GLU A 448 2.06 25.72 24.21
CA GLU A 448 1.94 24.92 25.42
C GLU A 448 2.19 25.74 26.68
N VAL A 449 3.10 26.72 26.60
CA VAL A 449 3.38 27.63 27.75
C VAL A 449 2.16 28.49 28.09
N LYS A 450 1.37 28.89 27.08
CA LYS A 450 0.18 29.73 27.26
C LYS A 450 -1.02 28.93 27.74
N ASN A 451 -1.22 27.73 27.25
CA ASN A 451 -2.34 26.85 27.63
C ASN A 451 -2.08 26.05 28.92
N GLY A 452 -0.82 25.98 29.38
CA GLY A 452 -0.44 25.29 30.61
C GLY A 452 -0.42 23.77 30.47
N LYS A 453 -0.49 23.06 31.59
CA LYS A 453 -0.55 21.59 31.62
C LYS A 453 -1.92 21.11 31.19
N PRO A 454 -2.00 20.01 30.41
CA PRO A 454 -3.28 19.48 29.95
C PRO A 454 -4.17 19.07 31.13
N GLN A 455 -5.44 19.38 31.03
CA GLN A 455 -6.51 18.99 31.97
C GLN A 455 -7.21 17.71 31.51
N TYR A 456 -6.86 17.20 30.33
CA TYR A 456 -7.44 16.02 29.67
C TYR A 456 -8.95 16.17 29.43
N TYR A 457 -9.36 17.33 28.92
CA TYR A 457 -10.76 17.57 28.58
C TYR A 457 -11.28 16.53 27.60
N PRO A 458 -12.41 15.86 27.90
CA PRO A 458 -12.96 14.87 26.98
C PRO A 458 -13.50 15.53 25.71
N PHE A 459 -13.29 14.91 24.56
CA PHE A 459 -13.80 15.36 23.27
C PHE A 459 -14.07 14.17 22.33
N SER A 460 -14.74 14.41 21.20
CA SER A 460 -14.97 13.39 20.18
C SER A 460 -13.74 13.25 19.28
N SER A 461 -12.93 12.23 19.52
CA SER A 461 -11.80 11.90 18.62
C SER A 461 -12.26 11.48 17.23
N VAL A 462 -13.45 10.88 17.09
CA VAL A 462 -14.06 10.52 15.80
C VAL A 462 -14.38 11.77 14.98
N ASN A 463 -14.87 12.85 15.61
CA ASN A 463 -15.14 14.10 14.90
C ASN A 463 -13.82 14.76 14.47
N LEU A 464 -12.81 14.79 15.35
CA LEU A 464 -11.49 15.34 14.99
C LEU A 464 -10.86 14.56 13.82
N GLN A 465 -10.94 13.23 13.84
CA GLN A 465 -10.50 12.40 12.72
C GLN A 465 -11.26 12.76 11.43
N SER A 466 -12.58 12.82 11.48
CA SER A 466 -13.42 13.15 10.31
C SER A 466 -13.09 14.52 9.71
N ASP A 467 -12.88 15.54 10.56
CA ASP A 467 -12.52 16.89 10.13
C ASP A 467 -11.09 16.93 9.54
N ALA A 468 -10.15 16.23 10.17
CA ALA A 468 -8.77 16.12 9.68
C ALA A 468 -8.69 15.36 8.35
N GLU A 469 -9.43 14.25 8.18
CA GLU A 469 -9.53 13.51 6.92
C GLU A 469 -10.22 14.34 5.82
N THR A 470 -11.22 15.15 6.18
CA THR A 470 -11.86 16.07 5.23
C THR A 470 -10.85 17.11 4.74
N LEU A 471 -10.07 17.68 5.66
CA LEU A 471 -9.03 18.66 5.31
C LEU A 471 -7.91 18.00 4.47
N SER A 472 -7.50 16.77 4.81
CA SER A 472 -6.54 15.96 4.05
C SER A 472 -6.99 15.80 2.58
N ARG A 473 -8.24 15.39 2.35
CA ARG A 473 -8.81 15.24 1.00
C ARG A 473 -8.86 16.56 0.23
N LEU A 474 -9.31 17.63 0.88
CA LEU A 474 -9.40 18.97 0.25
C LEU A 474 -8.03 19.50 -0.16
N LEU A 475 -6.98 19.18 0.61
CA LEU A 475 -5.59 19.58 0.35
C LEU A 475 -4.82 18.53 -0.44
N GLN A 476 -5.41 17.37 -0.74
CA GLN A 476 -4.77 16.20 -1.38
C GLN A 476 -3.51 15.75 -0.63
N THR A 477 -3.54 15.80 0.70
CA THR A 477 -2.41 15.53 1.60
C THR A 477 -2.63 14.23 2.38
N PRO A 478 -2.42 13.06 1.78
CA PRO A 478 -2.78 11.78 2.40
C PRO A 478 -1.96 11.43 3.64
N ILE A 479 -0.73 11.92 3.76
CA ILE A 479 0.11 11.77 4.96
C ILE A 479 0.13 13.11 5.69
N TYR A 480 -0.54 13.19 6.84
CA TYR A 480 -0.78 14.47 7.51
C TYR A 480 -0.65 14.40 9.02
N GLY A 481 -0.52 15.56 9.63
CA GLY A 481 -0.62 15.76 11.07
C GLY A 481 -0.92 17.21 11.41
N GLY A 482 -1.22 17.46 12.66
CA GLY A 482 -1.55 18.82 13.09
C GLY A 482 -1.72 18.95 14.59
N ASP A 483 -2.10 20.14 14.98
CA ASP A 483 -2.40 20.49 16.36
C ASP A 483 -3.85 21.01 16.48
N ALA A 484 -4.56 20.58 17.50
CA ALA A 484 -5.89 21.07 17.85
C ALA A 484 -5.91 21.56 19.30
N ILE A 485 -6.80 22.50 19.63
CA ILE A 485 -7.07 22.91 21.01
C ILE A 485 -8.45 22.40 21.40
N VAL A 486 -8.50 21.57 22.44
CA VAL A 486 -9.72 21.03 23.04
C VAL A 486 -10.13 21.92 24.21
N LYS A 487 -11.31 22.51 24.14
CA LYS A 487 -11.86 23.38 25.18
C LYS A 487 -12.52 22.58 26.30
N ALA A 488 -12.72 23.23 27.47
CA ALA A 488 -13.35 22.59 28.63
C ALA A 488 -14.76 22.06 28.38
N ASN A 489 -15.49 22.57 27.38
CA ASN A 489 -16.81 22.08 26.98
C ASN A 489 -16.78 20.92 25.98
N GLY A 490 -15.60 20.40 25.63
CA GLY A 490 -15.43 19.29 24.70
C GLY A 490 -15.41 19.68 23.20
N SER A 491 -15.67 20.97 22.87
CA SER A 491 -15.45 21.46 21.50
C SER A 491 -13.96 21.67 21.24
N TYR A 492 -13.54 21.64 19.97
CA TYR A 492 -12.14 21.85 19.59
C TYR A 492 -12.02 22.79 18.38
N VAL A 493 -10.80 23.25 18.15
CA VAL A 493 -10.40 23.98 16.95
C VAL A 493 -9.05 23.44 16.48
N ILE A 494 -8.86 23.30 15.16
CA ILE A 494 -7.59 22.91 14.53
C ILE A 494 -6.76 24.18 14.34
N ILE A 495 -5.56 24.24 14.91
CA ILE A 495 -4.69 25.43 14.91
C ILE A 495 -3.48 25.28 14.00
N ASP A 496 -3.17 24.08 13.56
CA ASP A 496 -2.12 23.78 12.58
C ASP A 496 -2.43 22.49 11.85
N PHE A 497 -2.07 22.43 10.56
CA PHE A 497 -2.18 21.25 9.72
C PHE A 497 -0.98 21.20 8.79
N ASN A 498 -0.27 20.08 8.79
CA ASN A 498 1.01 19.92 8.11
C ASN A 498 1.03 18.66 7.25
N ASP A 499 1.70 18.77 6.11
CA ASP A 499 2.16 17.63 5.33
C ASP A 499 3.24 16.87 6.10
N PHE A 500 3.23 15.58 5.99
CA PHE A 500 4.21 14.60 6.45
C PHE A 500 4.88 14.95 7.80
N PRO A 501 4.22 14.71 8.95
CA PRO A 501 4.79 14.94 10.27
C PRO A 501 5.84 13.86 10.63
N SER A 502 6.62 14.08 11.69
CA SER A 502 7.66 13.14 12.14
C SER A 502 7.14 11.90 12.89
N PHE A 503 5.83 11.80 13.16
CA PHE A 503 5.18 10.67 13.84
C PHE A 503 5.91 10.18 15.12
N SER A 504 6.55 11.06 15.87
CA SER A 504 7.50 10.70 16.93
C SER A 504 6.96 9.77 18.02
N ARG A 505 5.63 9.71 18.21
CA ARG A 505 4.96 8.89 19.22
C ARG A 505 4.30 7.60 18.67
N CYS A 506 4.23 7.44 17.36
CA CYS A 506 3.56 6.34 16.68
C CYS A 506 4.28 5.96 15.38
N ARG A 507 5.61 6.02 15.39
CA ARG A 507 6.45 5.89 14.19
C ARG A 507 6.24 4.59 13.45
N ASP A 508 6.30 3.49 14.15
CA ASP A 508 6.25 2.16 13.53
C ASP A 508 4.87 1.90 12.92
N GLU A 509 3.80 2.21 13.67
CA GLU A 509 2.42 2.13 13.16
C GLU A 509 2.18 3.06 11.97
N ALA A 510 2.76 4.26 11.99
CA ALA A 510 2.67 5.21 10.87
C ALA A 510 3.44 4.72 9.65
N ALA A 511 4.62 4.11 9.84
CA ALA A 511 5.41 3.53 8.75
C ALA A 511 4.66 2.40 8.06
N GLU A 512 4.03 1.49 8.81
CA GLU A 512 3.17 0.44 8.27
C GLU A 512 2.00 1.03 7.47
N ALA A 513 1.32 2.05 8.00
CA ALA A 513 0.21 2.72 7.33
C ALA A 513 0.64 3.44 6.04
N ILE A 514 1.81 4.10 6.04
CA ILE A 514 2.38 4.75 4.85
C ILE A 514 2.70 3.70 3.78
N VAL A 515 3.29 2.58 4.15
CA VAL A 515 3.59 1.48 3.21
C VAL A 515 2.31 0.86 2.65
N GLU A 516 1.26 0.73 3.45
CA GLU A 516 -0.05 0.29 2.96
C GLU A 516 -0.64 1.29 1.95
N LEU A 517 -0.55 2.60 2.23
CA LEU A 517 -0.97 3.64 1.28
C LEU A 517 -0.17 3.57 -0.02
N ILE A 518 1.16 3.39 0.04
CA ILE A 518 2.03 3.19 -1.14
C ILE A 518 1.49 2.04 -1.99
N ARG A 519 1.20 0.89 -1.37
CA ARG A 519 0.68 -0.29 -2.06
C ARG A 519 -0.68 -0.04 -2.73
N MET A 520 -1.56 0.67 -2.06
CA MET A 520 -2.88 1.03 -2.60
C MET A 520 -2.78 1.97 -3.80
N THR A 521 -1.90 2.98 -3.72
CA THR A 521 -1.73 3.99 -4.77
C THR A 521 -1.04 3.42 -6.01
N ALA A 522 -0.09 2.50 -5.84
CA ALA A 522 0.56 1.80 -6.94
C ALA A 522 -0.42 0.90 -7.74
N ARG A 523 -1.50 0.42 -7.10
CA ARG A 523 -2.54 -0.41 -7.74
C ARG A 523 -3.54 0.39 -8.59
N HIS A 524 -3.69 1.69 -8.31
CA HIS A 524 -4.61 2.58 -9.02
C HIS A 524 -3.90 3.88 -9.41
N PRO A 525 -3.08 3.89 -10.47
CA PRO A 525 -2.57 5.15 -10.98
C PRO A 525 -3.77 6.03 -11.34
N GLN A 526 -3.96 7.12 -10.60
CA GLN A 526 -5.03 8.08 -10.89
C GLN A 526 -4.80 8.62 -12.30
N THR A 527 -5.68 8.25 -13.22
CA THR A 527 -5.82 8.94 -14.51
C THR A 527 -6.32 10.36 -14.20
N SER A 528 -5.39 11.29 -14.07
CA SER A 528 -5.69 12.72 -14.01
C SER A 528 -6.11 13.21 -15.40
N ALA A 529 -7.34 12.89 -15.83
CA ALA A 529 -7.98 13.47 -17.00
C ALA A 529 -9.47 13.16 -16.99
N ASP A 530 -10.22 13.75 -16.08
CA ASP A 530 -11.62 14.11 -16.35
C ASP A 530 -12.18 15.01 -15.23
N ASN A 531 -11.83 16.30 -15.27
CA ASN A 531 -12.60 17.34 -14.62
C ASN A 531 -12.42 18.63 -15.43
N GLY A 532 -13.34 18.90 -16.32
CA GLY A 532 -13.40 20.21 -16.98
C GLY A 532 -13.98 20.20 -18.39
N LYS A 533 -15.15 19.58 -18.59
CA LYS A 533 -16.08 20.08 -19.61
C LYS A 533 -17.46 20.18 -18.96
N SER A 534 -17.75 21.35 -18.44
CA SER A 534 -19.11 21.77 -18.13
C SER A 534 -19.92 21.78 -19.44
N GLU A 535 -21.04 21.09 -19.40
CA GLU A 535 -22.16 21.27 -20.31
C GLU A 535 -22.66 22.71 -20.19
N ASP A 536 -22.24 23.56 -21.12
CA ASP A 536 -22.88 24.84 -21.44
C ASP A 536 -22.66 25.14 -22.92
N GLU A 537 -23.42 24.42 -23.76
CA GLU A 537 -23.75 24.85 -25.14
C GLU A 537 -24.84 23.92 -25.68
N ALA A 538 -26.07 24.14 -25.28
CA ALA A 538 -27.26 23.77 -26.07
C ALA A 538 -28.50 24.48 -25.54
N ASN A 539 -28.66 25.75 -25.88
CA ASN A 539 -29.97 26.38 -26.08
C ASN A 539 -29.76 27.77 -26.70
N GLY A 540 -29.75 27.78 -28.00
CA GLY A 540 -29.84 28.97 -28.80
C GLY A 540 -30.28 28.58 -30.21
N GLU A 541 -31.54 28.85 -30.51
CA GLU A 541 -32.24 28.89 -31.78
C GLU A 541 -33.44 27.92 -31.87
N ILE A 542 -34.61 28.34 -31.49
CA ILE A 542 -35.78 28.82 -32.29
C ILE A 542 -36.81 29.37 -31.32
#